data_ac399209f8239bd78ff99377648d6cec
#
_entry.id   ac399209f8239bd78ff99377648d6cec
#
_cell.length_a   1.000
_cell.length_b   1.000
_cell.length_c   1.000
_cell.angle_alpha   90.00
_cell.angle_beta   90.00
_cell.angle_gamma   90.00
#
_symmetry.space_group_name_H-M   'P 1'
#
loop_
_entity.id
_entity.type
_entity.pdbx_description
1 polymer ?
#
loop_
_entity_poly.entity_id
_entity_poly.type
_entity_poly.pdbx_seq_one_letter_code
_entity_poly.pdbx_strand_id
1 'polypeptide(L)'
;MIGIFIEPNKELKIFINKWKKKIDKKFINTKLISHPPHSTIYYANLINDKDIIQVLKKTIKTIKSFKIYINKTLIFYDDKLTGGDTMCLAINKNDKLFQIQKQIVKKLKIFLKKDSTKSNKLTNSLLLTSMKKYGYPFVGKHWLPHFTIGSIKNKRNSIEFKKFMEEKIKFMNNVNYISAWKIVGNKHILIKRFKLKVNEKN
;
A
#
# COMPACT_ATOMS: atom_id res chain seq x y z
N MET A 1 5.99 -7.75 -11.09
CA MET A 1 4.87 -6.90 -10.64
C MET A 1 5.34 -5.45 -10.53
N ILE A 2 4.45 -4.50 -10.78
CA ILE A 2 4.70 -3.06 -10.54
C ILE A 2 3.79 -2.58 -9.41
N GLY A 3 4.40 -1.90 -8.43
CA GLY A 3 3.71 -1.26 -7.31
C GLY A 3 3.83 0.26 -7.38
N ILE A 4 2.72 0.95 -7.14
CA ILE A 4 2.67 2.42 -7.04
C ILE A 4 2.33 2.75 -5.61
N PHE A 5 3.23 3.48 -4.93
CA PHE A 5 3.22 3.61 -3.49
C PHE A 5 3.35 5.07 -3.01
N ILE A 6 2.81 5.30 -1.81
CA ILE A 6 3.16 6.44 -0.95
C ILE A 6 4.18 5.95 0.06
N GLU A 7 5.27 6.68 0.20
CA GLU A 7 6.29 6.44 1.23
C GLU A 7 5.97 7.24 2.49
N PRO A 8 6.21 6.69 3.69
CA PRO A 8 6.05 7.44 4.93
C PRO A 8 7.15 8.49 5.10
N ASN A 9 6.87 9.57 5.81
CA ASN A 9 7.89 10.49 6.29
C ASN A 9 8.83 9.82 7.32
N LYS A 10 9.86 10.53 7.74
CA LYS A 10 10.89 9.98 8.64
C LYS A 10 10.30 9.44 9.94
N GLU A 11 9.42 10.20 10.59
CA GLU A 11 8.82 9.87 11.89
C GLU A 11 7.96 8.60 11.78
N LEU A 12 7.01 8.57 10.85
CA LEU A 12 6.15 7.42 10.60
C LEU A 12 6.96 6.18 10.17
N LYS A 13 8.02 6.36 9.37
CA LYS A 13 8.92 5.27 8.98
C LYS A 13 9.65 4.67 10.19
N ILE A 14 10.13 5.50 11.11
CA ILE A 14 10.77 5.04 12.35
C ILE A 14 9.77 4.21 13.17
N PHE A 15 8.55 4.71 13.36
CA PHE A 15 7.51 4.01 14.09
C PHE A 15 7.17 2.64 13.46
N ILE A 16 6.94 2.59 12.14
CA ILE A 16 6.67 1.35 11.42
C ILE A 16 7.81 0.36 11.61
N ASN A 17 9.05 0.80 11.42
CA ASN A 17 10.22 -0.07 11.54
C ASN A 17 10.45 -0.57 12.98
N LYS A 18 10.13 0.24 13.99
CA LYS A 18 10.16 -0.19 15.41
C LYS A 18 9.22 -1.37 15.62
N TRP A 19 7.98 -1.28 15.15
CA TRP A 19 7.01 -2.37 15.24
C TRP A 19 7.40 -3.59 14.40
N LYS A 20 7.88 -3.40 13.17
CA LYS A 20 8.41 -4.49 12.35
C LYS A 20 9.49 -5.29 13.09
N LYS A 21 10.50 -4.60 13.64
CA LYS A 21 11.58 -5.23 14.42
C LYS A 21 11.04 -5.95 15.66
N LYS A 22 10.05 -5.37 16.36
CA LYS A 22 9.47 -5.96 17.56
C LYS A 22 8.76 -7.28 17.26
N ILE A 23 7.91 -7.32 16.24
CA ILE A 23 7.18 -8.53 15.87
C ILE A 23 8.09 -9.58 15.22
N ASP A 24 9.10 -9.17 14.45
CA ASP A 24 10.07 -10.07 13.85
C ASP A 24 10.93 -10.81 14.89
N LYS A 25 11.36 -10.10 15.93
CA LYS A 25 12.10 -10.71 17.05
C LYS A 25 11.25 -11.67 17.88
N LYS A 26 9.94 -11.43 17.96
CA LYS A 26 9.06 -12.18 18.86
C LYS A 26 8.41 -13.38 18.21
N PHE A 27 8.15 -13.31 16.91
CA PHE A 27 7.38 -14.33 16.20
C PHE A 27 8.15 -14.93 15.03
N ILE A 28 8.11 -16.24 14.95
CA ILE A 28 8.68 -17.00 13.82
C ILE A 28 7.70 -16.91 12.62
N ASN A 29 8.23 -16.92 11.40
CA ASN A 29 7.46 -16.91 10.15
C ASN A 29 6.51 -15.72 9.97
N THR A 30 6.92 -14.54 10.43
CA THR A 30 6.24 -13.28 10.15
C THR A 30 6.35 -12.94 8.65
N LYS A 31 5.25 -12.51 8.04
CA LYS A 31 5.24 -12.10 6.63
C LYS A 31 5.25 -10.58 6.51
N LEU A 32 5.69 -10.08 5.36
CA LEU A 32 5.73 -8.66 4.99
C LEU A 32 6.69 -7.79 5.82
N ILE A 33 7.48 -8.39 6.70
CA ILE A 33 8.45 -7.67 7.55
C ILE A 33 9.56 -7.03 6.72
N SER A 34 10.10 -7.75 5.75
CA SER A 34 11.19 -7.28 4.88
C SER A 34 10.78 -6.20 3.88
N HIS A 35 9.47 -6.01 3.68
CA HIS A 35 8.98 -4.99 2.77
C HIS A 35 9.28 -3.58 3.30
N PRO A 36 9.82 -2.66 2.49
CA PRO A 36 9.99 -1.28 2.91
C PRO A 36 8.63 -0.66 3.29
N PRO A 37 8.57 0.20 4.31
CA PRO A 37 7.33 0.86 4.69
C PRO A 37 6.72 1.66 3.54
N HIS A 38 5.49 1.32 3.15
CA HIS A 38 4.74 2.01 2.11
C HIS A 38 3.23 1.82 2.26
N SER A 39 2.45 2.68 1.63
CA SER A 39 1.02 2.48 1.39
C SER A 39 0.78 2.27 -0.09
N THR A 40 0.07 1.19 -0.42
CA THR A 40 -0.17 0.79 -1.81
C THR A 40 -1.32 1.59 -2.42
N ILE A 41 -1.05 2.34 -3.49
CA ILE A 41 -2.07 2.96 -4.35
C ILE A 41 -2.58 1.95 -5.38
N TYR A 42 -1.65 1.25 -6.03
CA TYR A 42 -1.94 0.27 -7.06
C TYR A 42 -0.82 -0.76 -7.16
N TYR A 43 -1.19 -2.02 -7.42
CA TYR A 43 -0.24 -3.12 -7.53
C TYR A 43 -0.75 -4.14 -8.53
N ALA A 44 -0.03 -4.34 -9.64
CA ALA A 44 -0.48 -5.24 -10.68
C ALA A 44 0.67 -5.80 -11.51
N ASN A 45 0.39 -6.86 -12.26
CA ASN A 45 1.32 -7.38 -13.25
C ASN A 45 1.17 -6.59 -14.54
N LEU A 46 2.07 -5.63 -14.74
CA LEU A 46 2.07 -4.72 -15.87
C LEU A 46 3.26 -5.01 -16.79
N ILE A 47 3.08 -4.73 -18.07
CA ILE A 47 4.12 -4.80 -19.12
C ILE A 47 4.48 -3.39 -19.59
N ASN A 48 5.65 -3.24 -20.23
CA ASN A 48 6.17 -1.97 -20.77
C ASN A 48 6.52 -0.94 -19.70
N ASP A 49 7.51 -1.26 -18.87
CA ASP A 49 7.99 -0.42 -17.76
C ASP A 49 8.24 1.04 -18.22
N LYS A 50 8.81 1.25 -19.44
CA LYS A 50 9.09 2.60 -19.99
C LYS A 50 7.82 3.43 -20.16
N ASP A 51 6.80 2.86 -20.78
CA ASP A 51 5.53 3.55 -21.05
C ASP A 51 4.75 3.82 -19.76
N ILE A 52 4.77 2.87 -18.83
CA ILE A 52 4.21 3.04 -17.48
C ILE A 52 4.81 4.27 -16.81
N ILE A 53 6.14 4.41 -16.85
CA ILE A 53 6.84 5.54 -16.23
C ILE A 53 6.47 6.87 -16.91
N GLN A 54 6.33 6.89 -18.24
CA GLN A 54 5.90 8.08 -18.96
C GLN A 54 4.46 8.48 -18.62
N VAL A 55 3.54 7.50 -18.59
CA VAL A 55 2.14 7.74 -18.21
C VAL A 55 2.04 8.25 -16.77
N LEU A 56 2.79 7.65 -15.84
CA LEU A 56 2.85 8.11 -14.45
C LEU A 56 3.41 9.54 -14.36
N LYS A 57 4.49 9.85 -15.07
CA LYS A 57 5.08 11.20 -15.11
C LYS A 57 4.03 12.24 -15.54
N LYS A 58 3.31 11.97 -16.64
CA LYS A 58 2.24 12.87 -17.15
C LYS A 58 1.10 13.01 -16.14
N THR A 59 0.66 11.90 -15.55
CA THR A 59 -0.48 11.86 -14.60
C THR A 59 -0.14 12.58 -13.30
N ILE A 60 1.04 12.32 -12.74
CA ILE A 60 1.45 12.85 -11.42
C ILE A 60 1.87 14.31 -11.48
N LYS A 61 2.38 14.78 -12.63
CA LYS A 61 2.82 16.18 -12.81
C LYS A 61 1.73 17.22 -12.45
N THR A 62 0.45 16.86 -12.57
CA THR A 62 -0.67 17.76 -12.29
C THR A 62 -1.14 17.70 -10.84
N ILE A 63 -0.67 16.73 -10.07
CA ILE A 63 -1.11 16.49 -8.69
C ILE A 63 -0.32 17.41 -7.75
N LYS A 64 -1.02 18.24 -6.97
CA LYS A 64 -0.42 19.04 -5.89
C LYS A 64 -0.14 18.16 -4.68
N SER A 65 0.93 18.43 -3.93
CA SER A 65 1.23 17.81 -2.65
C SER A 65 0.02 17.91 -1.67
N PHE A 66 -0.09 16.97 -0.75
CA PHE A 66 -1.21 16.91 0.18
C PHE A 66 -0.82 16.18 1.47
N LYS A 67 -1.64 16.37 2.50
CA LYS A 67 -1.47 15.71 3.79
C LYS A 67 -2.37 14.50 3.89
N ILE A 68 -1.88 13.44 4.52
CA ILE A 68 -2.67 12.30 5.00
C ILE A 68 -2.48 12.17 6.49
N TYR A 69 -3.53 11.74 7.17
CA TYR A 69 -3.54 11.56 8.62
C TYR A 69 -3.72 10.08 8.94
N ILE A 70 -3.00 9.61 9.93
CA ILE A 70 -3.00 8.24 10.42
C ILE A 70 -3.26 8.33 11.92
N ASN A 71 -4.40 7.86 12.39
CA ASN A 71 -4.82 8.00 13.79
C ASN A 71 -5.32 6.70 14.44
N LYS A 72 -5.23 5.58 13.74
CA LYS A 72 -5.64 4.29 14.30
C LYS A 72 -4.88 3.12 13.69
N THR A 73 -4.80 2.08 14.49
CA THR A 73 -4.40 0.75 14.03
C THR A 73 -5.52 0.12 13.21
N LEU A 74 -5.19 -0.85 12.37
CA LEU A 74 -6.11 -1.63 11.55
C LEU A 74 -5.60 -3.06 11.49
N ILE A 75 -6.47 -4.02 11.71
CA ILE A 75 -6.16 -5.43 11.56
C ILE A 75 -7.04 -6.03 10.46
N PHE A 76 -6.41 -6.68 9.50
CA PHE A 76 -7.10 -7.60 8.61
C PHE A 76 -7.00 -9.00 9.22
N TYR A 77 -8.04 -9.39 9.92
CA TYR A 77 -8.12 -10.72 10.54
C TYR A 77 -8.25 -11.80 9.48
N ASP A 78 -7.56 -12.92 9.69
CA ASP A 78 -7.58 -14.09 8.79
C ASP A 78 -7.35 -13.69 7.32
N ASP A 79 -6.42 -12.75 7.09
CA ASP A 79 -6.12 -12.21 5.77
C ASP A 79 -5.72 -13.33 4.80
N LYS A 80 -6.60 -13.62 3.84
CA LYS A 80 -6.43 -14.68 2.84
C LYS A 80 -5.18 -14.53 1.97
N LEU A 81 -4.66 -13.31 1.83
CA LEU A 81 -3.46 -13.04 1.04
C LEU A 81 -2.20 -13.46 1.79
N THR A 82 -2.17 -13.27 3.09
CA THR A 82 -1.00 -13.57 3.94
C THR A 82 -1.14 -14.88 4.71
N GLY A 83 -2.36 -15.33 4.97
CA GLY A 83 -2.67 -16.51 5.79
C GLY A 83 -2.49 -16.28 7.29
N GLY A 84 -2.59 -15.02 7.74
CA GLY A 84 -2.50 -14.61 9.14
C GLY A 84 -3.24 -13.30 9.40
N ASP A 85 -3.04 -12.71 10.57
CA ASP A 85 -3.61 -11.41 10.91
C ASP A 85 -2.63 -10.32 10.47
N THR A 86 -3.04 -9.48 9.53
CA THR A 86 -2.19 -8.40 9.00
C THR A 86 -2.40 -7.12 9.78
N MET A 87 -1.35 -6.71 10.50
CA MET A 87 -1.29 -5.52 11.34
C MET A 87 -0.92 -4.31 10.49
N CYS A 88 -1.72 -3.25 10.56
CA CYS A 88 -1.59 -2.07 9.72
C CYS A 88 -1.87 -0.78 10.50
N LEU A 89 -1.46 0.35 9.92
CA LEU A 89 -1.87 1.69 10.32
C LEU A 89 -2.81 2.25 9.26
N ALA A 90 -4.05 2.56 9.62
CA ALA A 90 -5.04 3.07 8.69
C ALA A 90 -4.78 4.53 8.33
N ILE A 91 -4.86 4.86 7.05
CA ILE A 91 -4.92 6.24 6.58
C ILE A 91 -6.39 6.69 6.67
N ASN A 92 -6.61 7.85 7.27
CA ASN A 92 -7.96 8.44 7.35
C ASN A 92 -8.51 8.68 5.95
N LYS A 93 -9.84 8.69 5.83
CA LYS A 93 -10.51 9.00 4.56
C LYS A 93 -9.93 10.29 3.96
N ASN A 94 -9.53 10.23 2.70
CA ASN A 94 -8.92 11.33 1.98
C ASN A 94 -9.34 11.27 0.51
N ASP A 95 -10.28 12.11 0.11
CA ASP A 95 -10.89 12.09 -1.22
C ASP A 95 -9.86 12.33 -2.33
N LYS A 96 -8.86 13.19 -2.07
CA LYS A 96 -7.77 13.43 -3.02
C LYS A 96 -6.97 12.15 -3.28
N LEU A 97 -6.70 11.37 -2.23
CA LEU A 97 -5.99 10.10 -2.36
C LEU A 97 -6.82 9.09 -3.18
N PHE A 98 -8.13 9.01 -2.95
CA PHE A 98 -9.03 8.16 -3.74
C PHE A 98 -9.11 8.60 -5.21
N GLN A 99 -9.15 9.89 -5.49
CA GLN A 99 -9.11 10.42 -6.86
C GLN A 99 -7.78 10.04 -7.55
N ILE A 100 -6.65 10.14 -6.85
CA ILE A 100 -5.34 9.76 -7.35
C ILE A 100 -5.31 8.27 -7.70
N GLN A 101 -5.81 7.39 -6.80
CA GLN A 101 -5.91 5.97 -7.09
C GLN A 101 -6.73 5.72 -8.37
N LYS A 102 -7.92 6.30 -8.45
CA LYS A 102 -8.82 6.15 -9.61
C LYS A 102 -8.14 6.56 -10.92
N GLN A 103 -7.42 7.68 -10.91
CA GLN A 103 -6.67 8.16 -12.08
C GLN A 103 -5.55 7.21 -12.49
N ILE A 104 -4.72 6.79 -11.52
CA ILE A 104 -3.59 5.88 -11.77
C ILE A 104 -4.09 4.55 -12.31
N VAL A 105 -5.07 3.94 -11.65
CA VAL A 105 -5.65 2.65 -12.06
C VAL A 105 -6.25 2.75 -13.47
N LYS A 106 -7.03 3.81 -13.78
CA LYS A 106 -7.63 4.03 -15.10
C LYS A 106 -6.57 4.13 -16.20
N LYS A 107 -5.45 4.81 -15.91
CA LYS A 107 -4.37 5.00 -16.89
C LYS A 107 -3.49 3.77 -17.06
N LEU A 108 -3.24 3.01 -16.00
CA LEU A 108 -2.31 1.88 -16.04
C LEU A 108 -2.96 0.54 -16.43
N LYS A 109 -4.29 0.39 -16.34
CA LYS A 109 -4.97 -0.86 -16.69
C LYS A 109 -4.72 -1.33 -18.14
N ILE A 110 -4.39 -0.44 -19.06
CA ILE A 110 -4.08 -0.79 -20.47
C ILE A 110 -2.78 -1.59 -20.61
N PHE A 111 -1.90 -1.53 -19.61
CA PHE A 111 -0.64 -2.27 -19.56
C PHE A 111 -0.75 -3.60 -18.81
N LEU A 112 -1.97 -4.04 -18.46
CA LEU A 112 -2.14 -5.33 -17.78
C LEU A 112 -1.63 -6.47 -18.64
N LYS A 113 -0.81 -7.33 -18.04
CA LYS A 113 -0.42 -8.59 -18.68
C LYS A 113 -1.66 -9.47 -18.81
N LYS A 114 -1.92 -9.99 -19.99
CA LYS A 114 -2.95 -11.02 -20.20
C LYS A 114 -2.66 -12.17 -19.22
N ASP A 115 -3.66 -12.80 -18.65
CA ASP A 115 -3.58 -13.88 -17.65
C ASP A 115 -3.20 -13.49 -16.21
N SER A 116 -2.87 -12.23 -15.93
CA SER A 116 -2.56 -11.76 -14.56
C SER A 116 -3.78 -11.55 -13.67
N THR A 117 -4.98 -11.82 -14.18
CA THR A 117 -6.26 -11.50 -13.53
C THR A 117 -6.84 -12.65 -12.71
N LYS A 118 -6.17 -13.81 -12.66
CA LYS A 118 -6.62 -14.98 -11.90
C LYS A 118 -6.12 -14.89 -10.45
N SER A 119 -7.03 -15.03 -9.49
CA SER A 119 -6.69 -15.18 -8.08
C SER A 119 -7.56 -16.24 -7.44
N ASN A 120 -6.96 -17.38 -7.11
CA ASN A 120 -7.65 -18.49 -6.42
C ASN A 120 -7.87 -18.20 -4.92
N LYS A 121 -7.39 -17.07 -4.41
CA LYS A 121 -7.52 -16.68 -2.99
C LYS A 121 -8.69 -15.75 -2.71
N LEU A 122 -9.31 -15.19 -3.74
CA LEU A 122 -10.42 -14.25 -3.59
C LEU A 122 -11.74 -15.01 -3.77
N THR A 123 -12.62 -14.91 -2.78
CA THR A 123 -13.96 -15.49 -2.80
C THR A 123 -15.06 -14.43 -3.01
N ASN A 124 -14.76 -13.15 -2.75
CA ASN A 124 -15.72 -12.07 -2.91
C ASN A 124 -15.87 -11.68 -4.38
N SER A 125 -17.09 -11.75 -4.93
CA SER A 125 -17.39 -11.49 -6.34
C SER A 125 -17.01 -10.07 -6.81
N LEU A 126 -17.15 -9.05 -5.94
CA LEU A 126 -16.80 -7.66 -6.25
C LEU A 126 -15.28 -7.47 -6.34
N LEU A 127 -14.52 -8.13 -5.45
CA LEU A 127 -13.06 -8.12 -5.51
C LEU A 127 -12.56 -8.89 -6.74
N LEU A 128 -13.20 -9.99 -7.11
CA LEU A 128 -12.92 -10.73 -8.34
C LEU A 128 -13.18 -9.88 -9.58
N THR A 129 -14.28 -9.13 -9.61
CA THR A 129 -14.59 -8.19 -10.70
C THR A 129 -13.51 -7.12 -10.82
N SER A 130 -13.08 -6.53 -9.69
CA SER A 130 -11.98 -5.55 -9.69
C SER A 130 -10.66 -6.18 -10.14
N MET A 131 -10.35 -7.40 -9.70
CA MET A 131 -9.17 -8.14 -10.13
C MET A 131 -9.16 -8.39 -11.64
N LYS A 132 -10.26 -8.87 -12.19
CA LYS A 132 -10.42 -9.08 -13.66
C LYS A 132 -10.24 -7.78 -14.46
N LYS A 133 -10.80 -6.68 -13.96
CA LYS A 133 -10.83 -5.39 -14.67
C LYS A 133 -9.53 -4.59 -14.55
N TYR A 134 -8.85 -4.70 -13.41
CA TYR A 134 -7.73 -3.83 -13.04
C TYR A 134 -6.46 -4.58 -12.65
N GLY A 135 -6.46 -5.92 -12.62
CA GLY A 135 -5.34 -6.72 -12.11
C GLY A 135 -5.05 -6.51 -10.63
N TYR A 136 -5.96 -5.84 -9.91
CA TYR A 136 -5.84 -5.52 -8.50
C TYR A 136 -7.24 -5.50 -7.85
N PRO A 137 -7.45 -6.24 -6.75
CA PRO A 137 -8.78 -6.39 -6.17
C PRO A 137 -9.26 -5.14 -5.42
N PHE A 138 -8.33 -4.38 -4.82
CA PHE A 138 -8.64 -3.25 -3.94
C PHE A 138 -8.65 -1.94 -4.72
N VAL A 139 -9.76 -1.64 -5.42
CA VAL A 139 -9.95 -0.43 -6.20
C VAL A 139 -11.24 0.28 -5.78
N GLY A 140 -11.20 1.60 -5.70
CA GLY A 140 -12.35 2.44 -5.34
C GLY A 140 -12.87 2.15 -3.93
N LYS A 141 -14.15 1.85 -3.77
CA LYS A 141 -14.78 1.62 -2.45
C LYS A 141 -14.22 0.42 -1.67
N HIS A 142 -13.54 -0.50 -2.34
CA HIS A 142 -12.91 -1.66 -1.70
C HIS A 142 -11.46 -1.40 -1.28
N TRP A 143 -10.95 -0.20 -1.52
CA TRP A 143 -9.60 0.18 -1.14
C TRP A 143 -9.57 0.81 0.24
N LEU A 144 -8.84 0.21 1.14
CA LEU A 144 -8.55 0.73 2.47
C LEU A 144 -7.06 1.12 2.51
N PRO A 145 -6.72 2.40 2.30
CA PRO A 145 -5.33 2.84 2.31
C PRO A 145 -4.72 2.69 3.70
N HIS A 146 -3.56 2.03 3.77
CA HIS A 146 -2.88 1.72 5.02
C HIS A 146 -1.37 1.55 4.83
N PHE A 147 -0.62 1.63 5.92
CA PHE A 147 0.77 1.20 6.00
C PHE A 147 0.83 -0.15 6.71
N THR A 148 1.42 -1.16 6.09
CA THR A 148 1.53 -2.49 6.67
C THR A 148 2.74 -2.58 7.61
N ILE A 149 2.50 -3.14 8.80
CA ILE A 149 3.55 -3.53 9.75
C ILE A 149 4.04 -4.93 9.42
N GLY A 150 3.15 -5.90 9.44
CA GLY A 150 3.45 -7.29 9.14
C GLY A 150 2.25 -8.18 9.35
N SER A 151 2.38 -9.45 8.98
CA SER A 151 1.34 -10.45 9.21
C SER A 151 1.86 -11.57 10.09
N ILE A 152 1.09 -11.93 11.11
CA ILE A 152 1.40 -12.96 12.12
C ILE A 152 0.28 -13.99 12.17
N LYS A 153 0.63 -15.25 12.45
CA LYS A 153 -0.35 -16.33 12.47
C LYS A 153 -0.60 -16.80 13.91
N ASN A 154 -1.87 -16.92 14.29
CA ASN A 154 -2.31 -17.47 15.59
C ASN A 154 -1.67 -16.77 16.82
N LYS A 155 -1.58 -15.43 16.81
CA LYS A 155 -0.94 -14.65 17.89
C LYS A 155 -1.81 -13.53 18.49
N ARG A 156 -3.15 -13.61 18.30
CA ARG A 156 -4.12 -12.58 18.78
C ARG A 156 -4.04 -12.37 20.29
N ASN A 157 -3.71 -13.41 21.05
CA ASN A 157 -3.60 -13.34 22.51
C ASN A 157 -2.22 -12.89 23.01
N SER A 158 -1.26 -12.66 22.10
CA SER A 158 0.08 -12.20 22.51
C SER A 158 0.05 -10.75 23.03
N ILE A 159 0.95 -10.48 23.97
CA ILE A 159 1.12 -9.13 24.53
C ILE A 159 1.45 -8.11 23.45
N GLU A 160 2.26 -8.49 22.46
CA GLU A 160 2.66 -7.61 21.37
C GLU A 160 1.46 -7.24 20.47
N PHE A 161 0.58 -8.20 20.20
CA PHE A 161 -0.63 -7.94 19.41
C PHE A 161 -1.57 -6.98 20.15
N LYS A 162 -1.84 -7.25 21.44
CA LYS A 162 -2.67 -6.40 22.30
C LYS A 162 -2.09 -5.00 22.42
N LYS A 163 -0.78 -4.88 22.71
CA LYS A 163 -0.09 -3.59 22.77
C LYS A 163 -0.16 -2.81 21.47
N PHE A 164 -0.08 -3.49 20.30
CA PHE A 164 -0.25 -2.80 19.02
C PHE A 164 -1.67 -2.27 18.85
N MET A 165 -2.69 -3.03 19.25
CA MET A 165 -4.09 -2.57 19.17
C MET A 165 -4.36 -1.34 20.04
N GLU A 166 -3.67 -1.22 21.17
CA GLU A 166 -3.80 -0.13 22.15
C GLU A 166 -2.92 1.09 21.82
N GLU A 167 -2.07 1.01 20.77
CA GLU A 167 -1.19 2.13 20.40
C GLU A 167 -1.98 3.40 20.08
N LYS A 168 -1.61 4.48 20.72
CA LYS A 168 -2.15 5.81 20.42
C LYS A 168 -1.47 6.37 19.18
N ILE A 169 -2.14 6.28 18.05
CA ILE A 169 -1.60 6.67 16.75
C ILE A 169 -2.02 8.10 16.42
N LYS A 170 -1.04 8.97 16.14
CA LYS A 170 -1.28 10.35 15.69
C LYS A 170 -0.13 10.80 14.80
N PHE A 171 -0.23 10.49 13.50
CA PHE A 171 0.76 10.93 12.51
C PHE A 171 0.12 11.76 11.41
N MET A 172 0.87 12.74 10.95
CA MET A 172 0.60 13.48 9.72
C MET A 172 1.75 13.19 8.75
N ASN A 173 1.43 12.77 7.53
CA ASN A 173 2.40 12.52 6.49
C ASN A 173 2.15 13.45 5.30
N ASN A 174 3.13 14.28 4.96
CA ASN A 174 3.09 15.09 3.76
C ASN A 174 3.45 14.20 2.55
N VAL A 175 2.51 14.04 1.64
CA VAL A 175 2.74 13.30 0.40
C VAL A 175 3.30 14.26 -0.63
N ASN A 176 4.62 14.25 -0.78
CA ASN A 176 5.36 15.07 -1.74
C ASN A 176 5.82 14.27 -2.95
N TYR A 177 5.74 12.94 -2.87
CA TYR A 177 6.17 12.00 -3.90
C TYR A 177 5.21 10.83 -3.98
N ILE A 178 5.05 10.30 -5.19
CA ILE A 178 4.50 8.97 -5.45
C ILE A 178 5.61 8.18 -6.13
N SER A 179 5.83 6.94 -5.71
CA SER A 179 6.91 6.11 -6.20
C SER A 179 6.42 4.89 -6.97
N ALA A 180 7.15 4.52 -8.02
CA ALA A 180 6.95 3.28 -8.78
C ALA A 180 8.08 2.31 -8.45
N TRP A 181 7.71 1.07 -8.18
CA TRP A 181 8.63 0.00 -7.77
C TRP A 181 8.40 -1.26 -8.58
N LYS A 182 9.47 -1.96 -8.90
CA LYS A 182 9.42 -3.33 -9.43
C LYS A 182 9.52 -4.31 -8.28
N ILE A 183 8.59 -5.25 -8.22
CA ILE A 183 8.56 -6.29 -7.20
C ILE A 183 8.86 -7.63 -7.85
N VAL A 184 9.96 -8.27 -7.40
CA VAL A 184 10.44 -9.57 -7.87
C VAL A 184 10.61 -10.45 -6.63
N GLY A 185 9.72 -11.42 -6.44
CA GLY A 185 9.63 -12.15 -5.17
C GLY A 185 9.39 -11.18 -4.01
N ASN A 186 10.27 -11.21 -3.00
CA ASN A 186 10.23 -10.30 -1.85
C ASN A 186 11.04 -9.02 -2.03
N LYS A 187 11.74 -8.86 -3.17
CA LYS A 187 12.57 -7.69 -3.42
C LYS A 187 11.76 -6.55 -4.00
N HIS A 188 11.92 -5.37 -3.39
CA HIS A 188 11.33 -4.11 -3.82
C HIS A 188 12.41 -3.22 -4.43
N ILE A 189 12.39 -3.03 -5.74
CA ILE A 189 13.37 -2.26 -6.49
C ILE A 189 12.71 -0.95 -6.89
N LEU A 190 13.22 0.18 -6.38
CA LEU A 190 12.73 1.49 -6.76
C LEU A 190 13.05 1.77 -8.23
N ILE A 191 12.02 2.05 -9.02
CA ILE A 191 12.18 2.49 -10.42
C ILE A 191 12.30 4.02 -10.45
N LYS A 192 11.33 4.71 -9.83
CA LYS A 192 11.28 6.18 -9.85
C LYS A 192 10.40 6.77 -8.75
N ARG A 193 10.84 7.92 -8.21
CA ARG A 193 9.98 8.83 -7.43
C ARG A 193 9.53 9.99 -8.30
N PHE A 194 8.24 10.27 -8.29
CA PHE A 194 7.62 11.39 -9.00
C PHE A 194 7.26 12.46 -7.97
N LYS A 195 7.91 13.62 -8.09
CA LYS A 195 7.62 14.77 -7.24
C LYS A 195 6.25 15.37 -7.60
N LEU A 196 5.43 15.61 -6.60
CA LEU A 196 4.17 16.33 -6.75
C LEU A 196 4.44 17.84 -6.87
N LYS A 197 3.49 18.59 -7.44
CA LYS A 197 3.57 20.06 -7.43
C LYS A 197 3.56 20.56 -5.99
N VAL A 198 4.39 21.52 -5.69
CA VAL A 198 4.34 22.24 -4.41
C VAL A 198 3.05 23.05 -4.39
N ASN A 199 2.35 23.08 -3.26
CA ASN A 199 1.31 24.09 -3.06
C ASN A 199 2.05 25.45 -2.96
N GLU A 200 1.84 26.32 -3.93
CA GLU A 200 2.16 27.71 -3.74
C GLU A 200 1.40 28.17 -2.49
N LYS A 201 2.13 28.67 -1.50
CA LYS A 201 1.48 29.29 -0.33
C LYS A 201 0.74 30.54 -0.87
N ASN A 202 -0.59 30.53 -0.74
CA ASN A 202 -1.32 31.79 -0.72
C ASN A 202 -0.96 32.55 0.53
#